data_c8e77c4c51ee597c56a210956289f7f9
#
_entry.id   c8e77c4c51ee597c56a210956289f7f9
#
_cell.length_a   1.000
_cell.length_b   1.000
_cell.length_c   1.000
_cell.angle_alpha   90.00
_cell.angle_beta   90.00
_cell.angle_gamma   90.00
#
_symmetry.space_group_name_H-M   'P 1'
#
loop_
_entity.id
_entity.type
_entity.pdbx_description
1 polymer ?
#
loop_
_entity_poly.entity_id
_entity_poly.type
_entity_poly.pdbx_seq_one_letter_code
_entity_poly.pdbx_strand_id
1 'polypeptide(L)'
;MSENASGKGKKIVLWVISIVIMLSAFSYQKRTGPTYPYRGSYKIGDQEYHHKLIRSGDSHEDAVVELKVGEYSPSLFYKRLKTKDDFTQVLMEKKEDNFIAYLPKQPAAGKLEYYIVIKTGDKKIRIPQNKEENIVIRFKDPVPSFILIPHILLMFFAMLVGMRAALGALFAPDSMRPFVWFSFVSMTIGGMVLGPIVQKYAFGEYWTGFPWGGDWTDNKMLIMWVAWLTAISVVGLKAKSKELMSRIVVILAAIVMTGVYVIPHSIHGSELDYSKVDAGIDPAKAIKTGK
;
A
#
# COMPACT_ATOMS: atom_id res chain seq x y z
N MET A 1 -47.89 0.76 -5.22
CA MET A 1 -46.78 1.68 -5.61
C MET A 1 -45.80 1.99 -4.47
N SER A 2 -46.21 1.97 -3.20
CA SER A 2 -45.32 2.29 -2.04
C SER A 2 -44.27 1.22 -1.71
N GLU A 3 -44.55 -0.06 -1.82
CA GLU A 3 -43.58 -1.15 -1.53
C GLU A 3 -42.39 -1.19 -2.48
N ASN A 4 -42.57 -0.87 -3.76
CA ASN A 4 -41.53 -0.82 -4.76
C ASN A 4 -40.57 0.37 -4.55
N ALA A 5 -41.07 1.47 -4.02
CA ALA A 5 -40.25 2.64 -3.67
C ALA A 5 -39.38 2.39 -2.43
N SER A 6 -39.91 1.71 -1.40
CA SER A 6 -39.17 1.30 -0.20
C SER A 6 -38.03 0.32 -0.53
N GLY A 7 -38.27 -0.64 -1.43
CA GLY A 7 -37.21 -1.59 -1.86
C GLY A 7 -36.07 -0.97 -2.67
N LYS A 8 -36.37 0.03 -3.50
CA LYS A 8 -35.37 0.80 -4.26
C LYS A 8 -34.53 1.66 -3.33
N GLY A 9 -35.15 2.38 -2.38
CA GLY A 9 -34.44 3.18 -1.39
C GLY A 9 -33.45 2.35 -0.58
N LYS A 10 -33.88 1.18 -0.09
CA LYS A 10 -33.00 0.25 0.66
C LYS A 10 -31.77 -0.19 -0.16
N LYS A 11 -31.95 -0.53 -1.44
CA LYS A 11 -30.83 -0.91 -2.31
C LYS A 11 -29.82 0.21 -2.48
N ILE A 12 -30.28 1.45 -2.68
CA ILE A 12 -29.41 2.63 -2.80
C ILE A 12 -28.61 2.84 -1.52
N VAL A 13 -29.25 2.79 -0.36
CA VAL A 13 -28.61 2.96 0.95
C VAL A 13 -27.50 1.92 1.13
N LEU A 14 -27.75 0.64 0.80
CA LEU A 14 -26.72 -0.41 0.91
C LEU A 14 -25.51 -0.16 -0.01
N TRP A 15 -25.71 0.40 -1.20
CA TRP A 15 -24.61 0.79 -2.09
C TRP A 15 -23.82 1.98 -1.53
N VAL A 16 -24.51 3.02 -1.04
CA VAL A 16 -23.85 4.19 -0.43
C VAL A 16 -22.97 3.77 0.75
N ILE A 17 -23.50 2.92 1.65
CA ILE A 17 -22.73 2.40 2.79
C ILE A 17 -21.50 1.60 2.30
N SER A 18 -21.66 0.74 1.28
CA SER A 18 -20.55 -0.03 0.71
C SER A 18 -19.44 0.88 0.16
N ILE A 19 -19.81 1.93 -0.55
CA ILE A 19 -18.87 2.92 -1.10
C ILE A 19 -18.16 3.66 0.03
N VAL A 20 -18.88 4.11 1.06
CA VAL A 20 -18.30 4.83 2.20
C VAL A 20 -17.28 3.93 2.93
N ILE A 21 -17.61 2.66 3.22
CA ILE A 21 -16.71 1.72 3.86
C ILE A 21 -15.46 1.51 3.01
N MET A 22 -15.61 1.26 1.71
CA MET A 22 -14.49 1.05 0.78
C MET A 22 -13.57 2.28 0.72
N LEU A 23 -14.11 3.48 0.55
CA LEU A 23 -13.32 4.72 0.47
C LEU A 23 -12.64 5.04 1.79
N SER A 24 -13.28 4.78 2.93
CA SER A 24 -12.70 4.96 4.26
C SER A 24 -11.52 4.01 4.49
N ALA A 25 -11.69 2.73 4.18
CA ALA A 25 -10.63 1.73 4.28
C ALA A 25 -9.45 2.05 3.35
N PHE A 26 -9.72 2.46 2.10
CA PHE A 26 -8.68 2.91 1.17
C PHE A 26 -7.92 4.13 1.68
N SER A 27 -8.65 5.15 2.16
CA SER A 27 -8.03 6.38 2.67
C SER A 27 -7.15 6.10 3.88
N TYR A 28 -7.61 5.24 4.78
CA TYR A 28 -6.85 4.80 5.94
C TYR A 28 -5.57 4.05 5.50
N GLN A 29 -5.71 3.01 4.69
CA GLN A 29 -4.59 2.21 4.20
C GLN A 29 -3.53 3.07 3.47
N LYS A 30 -3.98 4.00 2.60
CA LYS A 30 -3.08 4.90 1.88
C LYS A 30 -2.29 5.80 2.84
N ARG A 31 -2.95 6.39 3.84
CA ARG A 31 -2.32 7.35 4.78
C ARG A 31 -1.39 6.69 5.79
N THR A 32 -1.68 5.44 6.17
CA THR A 32 -0.87 4.68 7.14
C THR A 32 0.21 3.82 6.48
N GLY A 33 0.22 3.75 5.15
CA GLY A 33 1.18 2.96 4.38
C GLY A 33 2.62 3.46 4.48
N PRO A 34 3.62 2.56 4.43
CA PRO A 34 5.04 2.91 4.55
C PRO A 34 5.57 3.73 3.38
N THR A 35 4.86 3.79 2.27
CA THR A 35 5.21 4.60 1.08
C THR A 35 4.49 5.95 1.04
N TYR A 36 3.61 6.23 2.02
CA TYR A 36 2.97 7.54 2.12
C TYR A 36 4.03 8.59 2.47
N PRO A 37 4.07 9.74 1.79
CA PRO A 37 5.09 10.76 2.04
C PRO A 37 5.13 11.18 3.51
N TYR A 38 6.33 11.35 4.04
CA TYR A 38 6.51 11.92 5.39
C TYR A 38 6.20 13.41 5.35
N ARG A 39 5.19 13.82 6.10
CA ARG A 39 4.68 15.20 6.12
C ARG A 39 4.82 15.80 7.49
N GLY A 40 5.11 17.08 7.53
CA GLY A 40 5.19 17.84 8.76
C GLY A 40 5.51 19.30 8.48
N SER A 41 5.82 20.03 9.55
CA SER A 41 6.26 21.42 9.47
C SER A 41 7.42 21.68 10.44
N TYR A 42 8.16 22.74 10.17
CA TYR A 42 9.22 23.28 11.04
C TYR A 42 9.16 24.80 10.98
N LYS A 43 9.65 25.47 12.05
CA LYS A 43 9.66 26.93 12.15
C LYS A 43 11.09 27.46 12.12
N ILE A 44 11.28 28.53 11.36
CA ILE A 44 12.53 29.32 11.33
C ILE A 44 12.15 30.79 11.55
N GLY A 45 12.55 31.34 12.70
CA GLY A 45 12.00 32.60 13.15
C GLY A 45 10.49 32.51 13.35
N ASP A 46 9.75 33.45 12.77
CA ASP A 46 8.28 33.49 12.81
C ASP A 46 7.64 32.75 11.62
N GLN A 47 8.44 32.27 10.66
CA GLN A 47 7.93 31.61 9.45
C GLN A 47 7.82 30.09 9.64
N GLU A 48 6.66 29.52 9.27
CA GLU A 48 6.40 28.09 9.25
C GLU A 48 6.55 27.55 7.83
N TYR A 49 7.34 26.47 7.71
CA TYR A 49 7.59 25.74 6.45
C TYR A 49 7.00 24.36 6.55
N HIS A 50 6.26 23.94 5.50
CA HIS A 50 5.73 22.60 5.37
C HIS A 50 6.61 21.73 4.46
N HIS A 51 6.75 20.46 4.83
CA HIS A 51 7.49 19.49 4.02
C HIS A 51 6.66 18.27 3.66
N LYS A 52 6.97 17.69 2.50
CA LYS A 52 6.42 16.44 1.99
C LYS A 52 7.57 15.63 1.42
N LEU A 53 8.17 14.79 2.26
CA LEU A 53 9.36 14.01 1.92
C LEU A 53 8.97 12.63 1.38
N ILE A 54 9.67 12.19 0.34
CA ILE A 54 9.32 10.99 -0.42
C ILE A 54 9.70 9.72 0.34
N ARG A 55 8.90 8.65 0.16
CA ARG A 55 9.11 7.31 0.73
C ARG A 55 9.02 6.19 -0.32
N SER A 56 8.94 6.56 -1.61
CA SER A 56 8.96 5.64 -2.73
C SER A 56 9.70 6.29 -3.90
N GLY A 57 10.60 5.55 -4.55
CA GLY A 57 11.38 5.97 -5.71
C GLY A 57 11.31 4.94 -6.83
N ASP A 58 11.69 5.36 -8.04
CA ASP A 58 11.94 4.49 -9.18
C ASP A 58 13.36 3.92 -9.10
N SER A 59 13.55 2.64 -9.45
CA SER A 59 14.88 2.00 -9.44
C SER A 59 15.79 2.44 -10.59
N HIS A 60 15.24 3.15 -11.59
CA HIS A 60 15.98 3.57 -12.79
C HIS A 60 16.52 5.00 -12.70
N GLU A 61 16.02 5.81 -11.76
CA GLU A 61 16.42 7.21 -11.60
C GLU A 61 16.66 7.59 -10.14
N ASP A 62 17.47 8.62 -9.92
CA ASP A 62 17.72 9.17 -8.60
C ASP A 62 16.47 9.85 -8.05
N ALA A 63 16.19 9.63 -6.78
CA ALA A 63 14.97 10.14 -6.16
C ALA A 63 15.17 11.57 -5.64
N VAL A 64 14.32 12.48 -6.08
CA VAL A 64 14.41 13.92 -5.76
C VAL A 64 13.81 14.22 -4.41
N VAL A 65 14.59 14.85 -3.51
CA VAL A 65 14.14 15.35 -2.20
C VAL A 65 14.12 16.85 -2.22
N GLU A 66 12.98 17.44 -1.89
CA GLU A 66 12.76 18.88 -1.98
C GLU A 66 12.34 19.51 -0.65
N LEU A 67 12.83 20.72 -0.40
CA LEU A 67 12.36 21.64 0.66
C LEU A 67 12.13 23.01 0.08
N LYS A 68 11.18 23.77 0.62
CA LYS A 68 10.96 25.16 0.22
C LYS A 68 12.16 26.03 0.57
N VAL A 69 12.47 27.00 -0.29
CA VAL A 69 13.55 27.97 -0.05
C VAL A 69 13.20 28.87 1.14
N GLY A 70 14.20 29.17 1.96
CA GLY A 70 14.14 30.07 3.10
C GLY A 70 15.55 30.53 3.53
N GLU A 71 15.63 31.31 4.58
CA GLU A 71 16.91 31.80 5.13
C GLU A 71 17.59 30.71 5.99
N TYR A 72 17.97 29.60 5.35
CA TYR A 72 18.60 28.44 5.95
C TYR A 72 19.37 27.61 4.94
N SER A 73 20.24 26.73 5.44
CA SER A 73 21.05 25.82 4.64
C SER A 73 20.75 24.37 5.02
N PRO A 74 20.01 23.62 4.17
CA PRO A 74 19.68 22.24 4.43
C PRO A 74 20.77 21.29 3.90
N SER A 75 20.98 20.19 4.64
CA SER A 75 21.82 19.06 4.23
C SER A 75 21.01 17.77 4.35
N LEU A 76 21.07 16.94 3.32
CA LEU A 76 20.50 15.61 3.28
C LEU A 76 21.56 14.60 3.75
N PHE A 77 21.17 13.67 4.60
CA PHE A 77 22.00 12.56 5.05
C PHE A 77 21.30 11.25 4.71
N TYR A 78 21.99 10.32 4.05
CA TYR A 78 21.41 9.03 3.68
C TYR A 78 22.40 7.89 3.79
N LYS A 79 21.89 6.68 3.93
CA LYS A 79 22.63 5.41 3.80
C LYS A 79 21.71 4.27 3.38
N ARG A 80 22.27 3.12 3.02
CA ARG A 80 21.50 1.90 2.78
C ARG A 80 20.87 1.40 4.07
N LEU A 81 19.60 0.99 4.01
CA LEU A 81 18.86 0.52 5.17
C LEU A 81 19.46 -0.80 5.70
N LYS A 82 19.61 -0.92 7.03
CA LYS A 82 20.11 -2.13 7.72
C LYS A 82 21.53 -2.53 7.31
N THR A 83 22.35 -1.59 6.88
CA THR A 83 23.78 -1.80 6.64
C THR A 83 24.63 -1.13 7.73
N LYS A 84 25.92 -1.43 7.72
CA LYS A 84 26.91 -0.74 8.56
C LYS A 84 27.50 0.51 7.90
N ASP A 85 26.92 0.96 6.80
CA ASP A 85 27.38 2.15 6.08
C ASP A 85 27.30 3.39 6.96
N ASP A 86 28.25 4.29 6.81
CA ASP A 86 28.16 5.63 7.35
C ASP A 86 27.16 6.48 6.54
N PHE A 87 26.60 7.52 7.17
CA PHE A 87 25.73 8.45 6.47
C PHE A 87 26.54 9.32 5.51
N THR A 88 26.15 9.30 4.23
CA THR A 88 26.67 10.23 3.23
C THR A 88 25.91 11.56 3.37
N GLN A 89 26.64 12.66 3.49
CA GLN A 89 26.10 14.01 3.52
C GLN A 89 26.08 14.61 2.11
N VAL A 90 24.93 15.20 1.72
CA VAL A 90 24.76 15.97 0.49
C VAL A 90 24.18 17.32 0.84
N LEU A 91 24.83 18.40 0.39
CA LEU A 91 24.25 19.75 0.49
C LEU A 91 23.09 19.87 -0.49
N MET A 92 21.97 20.45 -0.03
CA MET A 92 20.84 20.70 -0.91
C MET A 92 21.06 21.99 -1.69
N GLU A 93 20.98 21.92 -3.00
CA GLU A 93 21.18 23.05 -3.89
C GLU A 93 19.89 23.83 -4.08
N LYS A 94 20.00 25.17 -4.08
CA LYS A 94 18.85 26.02 -4.39
C LYS A 94 18.56 25.99 -5.88
N LYS A 95 17.35 25.54 -6.25
CA LYS A 95 16.82 25.59 -7.60
C LYS A 95 15.43 26.23 -7.56
N GLU A 96 15.30 27.38 -8.19
CA GLU A 96 14.05 28.17 -8.19
C GLU A 96 13.53 28.36 -6.75
N ASP A 97 12.33 27.84 -6.44
CA ASP A 97 11.63 27.97 -5.16
C ASP A 97 11.92 26.84 -4.18
N ASN A 98 12.80 25.88 -4.53
CA ASN A 98 13.09 24.73 -3.69
C ASN A 98 14.61 24.53 -3.50
N PHE A 99 14.97 24.00 -2.34
CA PHE A 99 16.23 23.29 -2.14
C PHE A 99 16.07 21.86 -2.59
N ILE A 100 16.98 21.35 -3.42
CA ILE A 100 16.91 20.03 -4.03
C ILE A 100 18.16 19.24 -3.70
N ALA A 101 17.99 17.97 -3.36
CA ALA A 101 19.05 16.94 -3.32
C ALA A 101 18.54 15.64 -3.91
N TYR A 102 19.47 14.78 -4.31
CA TYR A 102 19.17 13.50 -4.94
C TYR A 102 19.61 12.35 -4.03
N LEU A 103 18.70 11.40 -3.84
CA LEU A 103 19.03 10.10 -3.27
C LEU A 103 19.39 9.14 -4.41
N PRO A 104 20.53 8.46 -4.37
CA PRO A 104 20.94 7.58 -5.46
C PRO A 104 19.95 6.43 -5.65
N LYS A 105 19.62 6.15 -6.90
CA LYS A 105 18.77 5.02 -7.26
C LYS A 105 19.29 3.73 -6.66
N GLN A 106 18.38 2.83 -6.33
CA GLN A 106 18.67 1.50 -5.82
C GLN A 106 18.02 0.45 -6.70
N PRO A 107 18.54 -0.77 -6.78
CA PRO A 107 17.86 -1.88 -7.42
C PRO A 107 16.46 -2.10 -6.82
N ALA A 108 15.58 -2.77 -7.54
CA ALA A 108 14.24 -3.11 -7.07
C ALA A 108 14.28 -3.74 -5.66
N ALA A 109 13.33 -3.38 -4.80
CA ALA A 109 13.27 -3.71 -3.38
C ALA A 109 14.40 -3.10 -2.51
N GLY A 110 15.35 -2.36 -3.09
CA GLY A 110 16.35 -1.59 -2.35
C GLY A 110 15.72 -0.49 -1.52
N LYS A 111 16.34 -0.18 -0.37
CA LYS A 111 15.85 0.85 0.55
C LYS A 111 16.99 1.70 1.05
N LEU A 112 16.77 3.01 1.10
CA LEU A 112 17.63 3.94 1.81
C LEU A 112 16.89 4.46 3.04
N GLU A 113 17.65 4.79 4.06
CA GLU A 113 17.19 5.61 5.18
C GLU A 113 17.85 6.97 5.11
N TYR A 114 17.09 8.04 5.35
CA TYR A 114 17.61 9.40 5.27
C TYR A 114 16.96 10.34 6.28
N TYR A 115 17.63 11.44 6.54
CA TYR A 115 17.15 12.56 7.31
C TYR A 115 17.71 13.87 6.77
N ILE A 116 17.12 14.99 7.14
CA ILE A 116 17.57 16.32 6.75
C ILE A 116 17.97 17.09 7.99
N VAL A 117 19.06 17.84 7.91
CA VAL A 117 19.47 18.83 8.91
C VAL A 117 19.45 20.20 8.29
N ILE A 118 18.65 21.07 8.88
CA ILE A 118 18.50 22.48 8.51
C ILE A 118 19.35 23.30 9.49
N LYS A 119 20.27 24.11 8.98
CA LYS A 119 21.06 25.05 9.76
C LYS A 119 20.54 26.47 9.55
N THR A 120 20.27 27.20 10.63
CA THR A 120 19.87 28.61 10.63
C THR A 120 20.57 29.31 11.79
N GLY A 121 21.59 30.12 11.50
CA GLY A 121 22.51 30.63 12.51
C GLY A 121 23.11 29.48 13.34
N ASP A 122 23.03 29.56 14.66
CA ASP A 122 23.53 28.52 15.59
C ASP A 122 22.55 27.38 15.84
N LYS A 123 21.31 27.46 15.30
CA LYS A 123 20.29 26.43 15.49
C LYS A 123 20.36 25.36 14.40
N LYS A 124 20.09 24.12 14.85
CA LYS A 124 19.97 22.95 13.95
C LYS A 124 18.61 22.29 14.17
N ILE A 125 17.86 22.12 13.09
CA ILE A 125 16.57 21.42 13.08
C ILE A 125 16.77 20.14 12.27
N ARG A 126 16.42 18.98 12.86
CA ARG A 126 16.46 17.69 12.17
C ARG A 126 15.05 17.29 11.76
N ILE A 127 14.92 16.70 10.58
CA ILE A 127 13.69 16.11 10.06
C ILE A 127 13.96 14.64 9.70
N PRO A 128 13.34 13.64 10.37
CA PRO A 128 12.43 13.74 11.52
C PRO A 128 13.08 14.35 12.78
N GLN A 129 12.27 14.95 13.65
CA GLN A 129 12.78 15.54 14.90
C GLN A 129 13.31 14.49 15.88
N ASN A 130 12.66 13.31 15.90
CA ASN A 130 13.16 12.17 16.68
C ASN A 130 14.46 11.65 16.05
N LYS A 131 15.56 11.66 16.84
CA LYS A 131 16.89 11.25 16.37
C LYS A 131 17.00 9.75 16.10
N GLU A 132 16.14 8.95 16.71
CA GLU A 132 16.11 7.49 16.52
C GLU A 132 15.33 7.08 15.26
N GLU A 133 14.62 8.02 14.63
CA GLU A 133 13.84 7.76 13.44
C GLU A 133 14.51 8.35 12.20
N ASN A 134 14.54 7.57 11.13
CA ASN A 134 14.91 8.01 9.80
C ASN A 134 13.74 7.80 8.84
N ILE A 135 13.69 8.59 7.77
CA ILE A 135 12.72 8.39 6.70
C ILE A 135 13.25 7.26 5.81
N VAL A 136 12.45 6.22 5.63
CA VAL A 136 12.79 5.11 4.74
C VAL A 136 12.13 5.33 3.38
N ILE A 137 12.94 5.31 2.31
CA ILE A 137 12.50 5.29 0.93
C ILE A 137 12.74 3.89 0.33
N ARG A 138 11.75 3.35 -0.38
CA ARG A 138 11.82 2.08 -1.10
C ARG A 138 11.81 2.31 -2.60
N PHE A 139 12.71 1.64 -3.29
CA PHE A 139 12.79 1.67 -4.75
C PHE A 139 12.08 0.45 -5.36
N LYS A 140 11.46 0.67 -6.50
CA LYS A 140 10.74 -0.37 -7.25
C LYS A 140 10.84 -0.08 -8.74
N ASP A 141 10.79 -1.13 -9.54
CA ASP A 141 10.72 -1.00 -10.99
C ASP A 141 9.33 -0.48 -11.43
N PRO A 142 9.24 0.22 -12.55
CA PRO A 142 7.98 0.71 -13.09
C PRO A 142 7.10 -0.45 -13.58
N VAL A 143 5.83 -0.43 -13.17
CA VAL A 143 4.84 -1.41 -13.62
C VAL A 143 4.05 -0.84 -14.78
N PRO A 144 3.92 -1.57 -15.92
CA PRO A 144 3.13 -1.11 -17.06
C PRO A 144 1.68 -0.80 -16.67
N SER A 145 1.18 0.36 -17.11
CA SER A 145 -0.14 0.87 -16.74
C SER A 145 -1.28 -0.07 -17.18
N PHE A 146 -1.11 -0.80 -18.30
CA PHE A 146 -2.12 -1.75 -18.79
C PHE A 146 -2.28 -3.00 -17.89
N ILE A 147 -1.34 -3.26 -16.97
CA ILE A 147 -1.43 -4.29 -15.93
C ILE A 147 -1.86 -3.67 -14.62
N LEU A 148 -1.24 -2.56 -14.22
CA LEU A 148 -1.45 -1.93 -12.93
C LEU A 148 -2.88 -1.38 -12.78
N ILE A 149 -3.41 -0.71 -13.82
CA ILE A 149 -4.75 -0.12 -13.77
C ILE A 149 -5.84 -1.20 -13.62
N PRO A 150 -5.90 -2.26 -14.46
CA PRO A 150 -6.87 -3.34 -14.26
C PRO A 150 -6.75 -4.04 -12.91
N HIS A 151 -5.52 -4.29 -12.41
CA HIS A 151 -5.30 -4.82 -11.07
C HIS A 151 -5.99 -3.95 -10.01
N ILE A 152 -5.69 -2.65 -9.99
CA ILE A 152 -6.25 -1.70 -9.03
C ILE A 152 -7.79 -1.66 -9.13
N LEU A 153 -8.34 -1.52 -10.33
CA LEU A 153 -9.78 -1.43 -10.55
C LEU A 153 -10.51 -2.70 -10.08
N LEU A 154 -9.98 -3.90 -10.41
CA LEU A 154 -10.57 -5.16 -10.00
C LEU A 154 -10.51 -5.36 -8.47
N MET A 155 -9.43 -4.95 -7.81
CA MET A 155 -9.32 -5.02 -6.34
C MET A 155 -10.30 -4.07 -5.66
N PHE A 156 -10.46 -2.83 -6.16
CA PHE A 156 -11.48 -1.90 -5.65
C PHE A 156 -12.89 -2.43 -5.88
N PHE A 157 -13.16 -2.96 -7.07
CA PHE A 157 -14.46 -3.54 -7.38
C PHE A 157 -14.75 -4.75 -6.50
N ALA A 158 -13.78 -5.67 -6.31
CA ALA A 158 -13.93 -6.81 -5.41
C ALA A 158 -14.31 -6.38 -3.99
N MET A 159 -13.63 -5.37 -3.45
CA MET A 159 -13.93 -4.85 -2.13
C MET A 159 -15.31 -4.20 -2.05
N LEU A 160 -15.67 -3.38 -3.04
CA LEU A 160 -16.97 -2.71 -3.10
C LEU A 160 -18.13 -3.72 -3.13
N VAL A 161 -18.06 -4.70 -4.04
CA VAL A 161 -19.13 -5.69 -4.18
C VAL A 161 -19.12 -6.71 -3.04
N GLY A 162 -17.97 -6.99 -2.45
CA GLY A 162 -17.85 -7.81 -1.25
C GLY A 162 -18.54 -7.17 -0.04
N MET A 163 -18.34 -5.87 0.18
CA MET A 163 -19.10 -5.11 1.21
C MET A 163 -20.59 -5.11 0.90
N ARG A 164 -20.97 -4.95 -0.37
CA ARG A 164 -22.36 -5.00 -0.79
C ARG A 164 -22.99 -6.39 -0.56
N ALA A 165 -22.19 -7.47 -0.73
CA ALA A 165 -22.60 -8.84 -0.43
C ALA A 165 -22.88 -9.02 1.08
N ALA A 166 -21.98 -8.55 1.94
CA ALA A 166 -22.13 -8.63 3.40
C ALA A 166 -23.35 -7.85 3.90
N LEU A 167 -23.54 -6.61 3.42
CA LEU A 167 -24.75 -5.83 3.72
C LEU A 167 -26.00 -6.49 3.17
N GLY A 168 -25.90 -7.16 2.00
CA GLY A 168 -26.96 -8.01 1.47
C GLY A 168 -27.29 -9.16 2.42
N ALA A 169 -26.28 -9.89 2.88
CA ALA A 169 -26.45 -11.00 3.82
C ALA A 169 -27.15 -10.57 5.14
N LEU A 170 -26.90 -9.33 5.59
CA LEU A 170 -27.54 -8.78 6.79
C LEU A 170 -28.97 -8.32 6.54
N PHE A 171 -29.22 -7.56 5.48
CA PHE A 171 -30.43 -6.78 5.32
C PHE A 171 -31.30 -7.16 4.11
N ALA A 172 -30.76 -7.89 3.12
CA ALA A 172 -31.43 -8.27 1.88
C ALA A 172 -30.85 -9.60 1.32
N PRO A 173 -31.04 -10.73 2.03
CA PRO A 173 -30.33 -12.00 1.73
C PRO A 173 -30.50 -12.50 0.31
N ASP A 174 -31.69 -12.30 -0.28
CA ASP A 174 -31.98 -12.72 -1.66
C ASP A 174 -31.10 -12.06 -2.71
N SER A 175 -30.53 -10.89 -2.39
CA SER A 175 -29.66 -10.13 -3.30
C SER A 175 -28.16 -10.37 -3.11
N MET A 176 -27.73 -11.14 -2.11
CA MET A 176 -26.30 -11.24 -1.77
C MET A 176 -25.49 -12.08 -2.78
N ARG A 177 -26.08 -13.15 -3.30
CA ARG A 177 -25.40 -14.20 -4.07
C ARG A 177 -24.60 -13.70 -5.29
N PRO A 178 -25.16 -12.89 -6.20
CA PRO A 178 -24.38 -12.40 -7.33
C PRO A 178 -23.18 -11.57 -6.89
N PHE A 179 -23.29 -10.76 -5.82
CA PHE A 179 -22.19 -9.94 -5.32
C PHE A 179 -21.08 -10.80 -4.70
N VAL A 180 -21.43 -11.94 -4.08
CA VAL A 180 -20.45 -12.91 -3.57
C VAL A 180 -19.59 -13.42 -4.73
N TRP A 181 -20.21 -13.85 -5.83
CA TRP A 181 -19.52 -14.35 -7.01
C TRP A 181 -18.71 -13.26 -7.71
N PHE A 182 -19.26 -12.07 -7.90
CA PHE A 182 -18.51 -10.96 -8.50
C PHE A 182 -17.28 -10.57 -7.65
N SER A 183 -17.41 -10.54 -6.32
CA SER A 183 -16.28 -10.27 -5.44
C SER A 183 -15.18 -11.32 -5.60
N PHE A 184 -15.53 -12.60 -5.55
CA PHE A 184 -14.57 -13.69 -5.69
C PHE A 184 -13.86 -13.69 -7.04
N VAL A 185 -14.63 -13.57 -8.15
CA VAL A 185 -14.05 -13.56 -9.51
C VAL A 185 -13.13 -12.36 -9.71
N SER A 186 -13.54 -11.16 -9.28
CA SER A 186 -12.73 -9.96 -9.37
C SER A 186 -11.45 -10.07 -8.52
N MET A 187 -11.56 -10.63 -7.32
CA MET A 187 -10.42 -10.88 -6.44
C MET A 187 -9.47 -11.93 -7.03
N THR A 188 -10.00 -12.98 -7.68
CA THR A 188 -9.18 -13.99 -8.34
C THR A 188 -8.41 -13.38 -9.51
N ILE A 189 -9.07 -12.66 -10.40
CA ILE A 189 -8.41 -12.05 -11.56
C ILE A 189 -7.49 -10.90 -11.09
N GLY A 190 -8.01 -9.98 -10.31
CA GLY A 190 -7.26 -8.82 -9.84
C GLY A 190 -6.13 -9.18 -8.89
N GLY A 191 -6.42 -9.98 -7.87
CA GLY A 191 -5.47 -10.29 -6.79
C GLY A 191 -4.56 -11.48 -7.08
N MET A 192 -5.14 -12.65 -7.46
CA MET A 192 -4.36 -13.88 -7.60
C MET A 192 -3.68 -14.06 -8.97
N VAL A 193 -4.14 -13.32 -10.00
CA VAL A 193 -3.52 -13.36 -11.34
C VAL A 193 -2.71 -12.09 -11.59
N LEU A 194 -3.36 -10.92 -11.58
CA LEU A 194 -2.68 -9.65 -11.89
C LEU A 194 -1.75 -9.21 -10.76
N GLY A 195 -2.07 -9.51 -9.49
CA GLY A 195 -1.21 -9.18 -8.35
C GLY A 195 0.21 -9.73 -8.48
N PRO A 196 0.40 -11.05 -8.69
CA PRO A 196 1.70 -11.63 -8.98
C PRO A 196 2.42 -11.01 -10.18
N ILE A 197 1.70 -10.67 -11.24
CA ILE A 197 2.29 -10.02 -12.41
C ILE A 197 2.79 -8.60 -12.05
N VAL A 198 2.00 -7.81 -11.30
CA VAL A 198 2.42 -6.51 -10.78
C VAL A 198 3.67 -6.65 -9.92
N GLN A 199 3.72 -7.66 -9.06
CA GLN A 199 4.87 -7.93 -8.19
C GLN A 199 6.11 -8.32 -8.99
N LYS A 200 5.96 -9.14 -10.03
CA LYS A 200 7.05 -9.51 -10.94
C LYS A 200 7.67 -8.28 -11.60
N TYR A 201 6.84 -7.36 -12.10
CA TYR A 201 7.35 -6.10 -12.66
C TYR A 201 8.01 -5.21 -11.60
N ALA A 202 7.41 -5.08 -10.43
CA ALA A 202 7.90 -4.16 -9.40
C ALA A 202 9.16 -4.64 -8.67
N PHE A 203 9.32 -5.97 -8.51
CA PHE A 203 10.33 -6.55 -7.61
C PHE A 203 11.01 -7.82 -8.15
N GLY A 204 10.72 -8.24 -9.37
CA GLY A 204 11.40 -9.37 -10.00
C GLY A 204 10.82 -10.76 -9.68
N GLU A 205 9.91 -10.90 -8.69
CA GLU A 205 9.32 -12.17 -8.27
C GLU A 205 7.80 -12.16 -8.41
N TYR A 206 7.20 -13.30 -8.83
CA TYR A 206 5.74 -13.40 -8.96
C TYR A 206 5.04 -13.51 -7.62
N TRP A 207 5.64 -14.25 -6.68
CA TRP A 207 5.04 -14.55 -5.39
C TRP A 207 6.11 -14.74 -4.33
N THR A 208 5.99 -14.03 -3.23
CA THR A 208 6.93 -14.06 -2.11
C THR A 208 6.25 -14.31 -0.77
N GLY A 209 4.97 -14.71 -0.81
CA GLY A 209 4.18 -15.16 0.33
C GLY A 209 4.29 -16.65 0.60
N PHE A 210 3.48 -17.15 1.54
CA PHE A 210 3.37 -18.57 1.86
C PHE A 210 3.02 -19.41 0.61
N PRO A 211 3.63 -20.59 0.38
CA PRO A 211 4.59 -21.28 1.27
C PRO A 211 6.06 -20.88 1.04
N TRP A 212 6.39 -20.06 0.06
CA TRP A 212 7.78 -19.78 -0.32
C TRP A 212 8.44 -18.63 0.46
N GLY A 213 7.64 -17.76 1.08
CA GLY A 213 8.14 -16.62 1.85
C GLY A 213 7.12 -16.03 2.81
N GLY A 214 7.49 -14.92 3.43
CA GLY A 214 6.70 -14.24 4.45
C GLY A 214 6.16 -12.87 4.03
N ASP A 215 6.13 -12.55 2.71
CA ASP A 215 5.61 -11.27 2.25
C ASP A 215 4.14 -11.09 2.66
N TRP A 216 3.90 -10.07 3.45
CA TRP A 216 2.56 -9.80 3.98
C TRP A 216 1.56 -9.38 2.91
N THR A 217 2.00 -8.81 1.79
CA THR A 217 1.10 -8.40 0.70
C THR A 217 0.48 -9.62 0.04
N ASP A 218 1.30 -10.63 -0.27
CA ASP A 218 0.86 -11.89 -0.85
C ASP A 218 0.03 -12.71 0.14
N ASN A 219 0.51 -12.83 1.38
CA ASN A 219 -0.20 -13.57 2.43
C ASN A 219 -1.58 -12.98 2.72
N LYS A 220 -1.71 -11.66 2.72
CA LYS A 220 -3.00 -10.97 2.86
C LYS A 220 -3.94 -11.32 1.71
N MET A 221 -3.43 -11.31 0.49
CA MET A 221 -4.22 -11.67 -0.68
C MET A 221 -4.70 -13.11 -0.60
N LEU A 222 -3.83 -14.04 -0.20
CA LEU A 222 -4.17 -15.45 -0.02
C LEU A 222 -5.26 -15.64 1.06
N ILE A 223 -5.11 -14.97 2.21
CA ILE A 223 -6.11 -15.05 3.31
C ILE A 223 -7.49 -14.56 2.84
N MET A 224 -7.54 -13.42 2.15
CA MET A 224 -8.79 -12.89 1.61
C MET A 224 -9.41 -13.88 0.59
N TRP A 225 -8.59 -14.39 -0.32
CA TRP A 225 -9.03 -15.31 -1.36
C TRP A 225 -9.58 -16.62 -0.79
N VAL A 226 -8.91 -17.22 0.20
CA VAL A 226 -9.37 -18.44 0.89
C VAL A 226 -10.69 -18.17 1.64
N ALA A 227 -10.84 -17.03 2.30
CA ALA A 227 -12.09 -16.67 2.97
C ALA A 227 -13.26 -16.56 1.98
N TRP A 228 -13.05 -15.94 0.81
CA TRP A 228 -14.07 -15.84 -0.22
C TRP A 228 -14.31 -17.16 -0.96
N LEU A 229 -13.29 -17.99 -1.17
CA LEU A 229 -13.42 -19.36 -1.68
C LEU A 229 -14.33 -20.20 -0.75
N THR A 230 -14.13 -20.10 0.55
CA THR A 230 -15.01 -20.73 1.54
C THR A 230 -16.43 -20.19 1.45
N ALA A 231 -16.60 -18.89 1.29
CA ALA A 231 -17.92 -18.28 1.16
C ALA A 231 -18.66 -18.79 -0.10
N ILE A 232 -18.02 -18.80 -1.27
CA ILE A 232 -18.69 -19.30 -2.50
C ILE A 232 -18.99 -20.78 -2.44
N SER A 233 -18.14 -21.59 -1.79
CA SER A 233 -18.36 -23.03 -1.62
C SER A 233 -19.64 -23.32 -0.80
N VAL A 234 -19.91 -22.50 0.23
CA VAL A 234 -21.12 -22.61 1.04
C VAL A 234 -22.34 -21.99 0.36
N VAL A 235 -22.17 -20.81 -0.24
CA VAL A 235 -23.26 -20.07 -0.91
C VAL A 235 -23.78 -20.80 -2.15
N GLY A 236 -22.89 -21.32 -2.99
CA GLY A 236 -23.21 -22.00 -4.22
C GLY A 236 -23.89 -21.11 -5.27
N LEU A 237 -24.32 -21.72 -6.38
CA LEU A 237 -24.97 -21.00 -7.48
C LEU A 237 -26.48 -20.80 -7.27
N LYS A 238 -27.15 -21.73 -6.58
CA LYS A 238 -28.60 -21.74 -6.39
C LYS A 238 -28.97 -21.39 -4.94
N ALA A 239 -30.10 -20.74 -4.77
CA ALA A 239 -30.67 -20.46 -3.44
C ALA A 239 -30.95 -21.76 -2.69
N LYS A 240 -30.74 -21.77 -1.39
CA LYS A 240 -30.96 -22.90 -0.47
C LYS A 240 -32.19 -22.62 0.38
N SER A 241 -32.83 -23.67 0.86
CA SER A 241 -33.98 -23.57 1.78
C SER A 241 -33.62 -22.91 3.12
N LYS A 242 -32.34 -23.07 3.56
CA LYS A 242 -31.80 -22.43 4.78
C LYS A 242 -30.55 -21.63 4.41
N GLU A 243 -30.67 -20.31 4.40
CA GLU A 243 -29.59 -19.40 4.02
C GLU A 243 -28.73 -18.88 5.20
N LEU A 244 -29.03 -19.29 6.44
CA LEU A 244 -28.31 -18.78 7.61
C LEU A 244 -26.79 -19.00 7.50
N MET A 245 -26.36 -20.21 7.13
CA MET A 245 -24.94 -20.52 6.99
C MET A 245 -24.29 -19.71 5.85
N SER A 246 -25.00 -19.58 4.70
CA SER A 246 -24.54 -18.73 3.59
C SER A 246 -24.33 -17.29 4.03
N ARG A 247 -25.25 -16.73 4.82
CA ARG A 247 -25.15 -15.37 5.36
C ARG A 247 -23.96 -15.21 6.30
N ILE A 248 -23.78 -16.16 7.23
CA ILE A 248 -22.67 -16.14 8.21
C ILE A 248 -21.32 -16.14 7.50
N VAL A 249 -21.08 -17.07 6.56
CA VAL A 249 -19.79 -17.17 5.88
C VAL A 249 -19.48 -15.94 5.01
N VAL A 250 -20.50 -15.32 4.39
CA VAL A 250 -20.32 -14.09 3.61
C VAL A 250 -19.95 -12.91 4.51
N ILE A 251 -20.59 -12.78 5.66
CA ILE A 251 -20.26 -11.74 6.64
C ILE A 251 -18.84 -11.94 7.17
N LEU A 252 -18.46 -13.16 7.53
CA LEU A 252 -17.11 -13.47 8.01
C LEU A 252 -16.05 -13.20 6.94
N ALA A 253 -16.31 -13.61 5.68
CA ALA A 253 -15.38 -13.32 4.56
C ALA A 253 -15.18 -11.81 4.34
N ALA A 254 -16.24 -11.02 4.47
CA ALA A 254 -16.16 -9.56 4.34
C ALA A 254 -15.45 -8.91 5.53
N ILE A 255 -15.62 -9.43 6.76
CA ILE A 255 -14.85 -8.98 7.94
C ILE A 255 -13.37 -9.26 7.74
N VAL A 256 -13.00 -10.48 7.31
CA VAL A 256 -11.62 -10.86 7.01
C VAL A 256 -11.06 -9.95 5.92
N MET A 257 -11.77 -9.77 4.80
CA MET A 257 -11.36 -8.92 3.70
C MET A 257 -11.09 -7.48 4.17
N THR A 258 -11.98 -6.90 4.95
CA THR A 258 -11.85 -5.52 5.44
C THR A 258 -10.68 -5.40 6.42
N GLY A 259 -10.58 -6.33 7.39
CA GLY A 259 -9.51 -6.33 8.37
C GLY A 259 -8.13 -6.45 7.73
N VAL A 260 -8.00 -7.38 6.78
CA VAL A 260 -6.75 -7.58 6.03
C VAL A 260 -6.44 -6.38 5.12
N TYR A 261 -7.47 -5.80 4.48
CA TYR A 261 -7.30 -4.65 3.60
C TYR A 261 -6.80 -3.41 4.34
N VAL A 262 -7.27 -3.19 5.57
CA VAL A 262 -6.85 -2.05 6.41
C VAL A 262 -5.36 -2.14 6.80
N ILE A 263 -4.77 -3.33 6.87
CA ILE A 263 -3.33 -3.47 7.08
C ILE A 263 -2.56 -2.90 5.88
N PRO A 264 -1.70 -1.89 6.06
CA PRO A 264 -1.00 -1.26 4.93
C PRO A 264 -0.17 -2.25 4.11
N HIS A 265 -0.05 -1.99 2.81
CA HIS A 265 0.82 -2.76 1.93
C HIS A 265 2.28 -2.55 2.28
N SER A 266 3.11 -3.56 2.07
CA SER A 266 4.57 -3.49 2.16
C SER A 266 5.15 -3.17 3.55
N ILE A 267 4.43 -3.41 4.64
CA ILE A 267 5.00 -3.28 6.00
C ILE A 267 6.17 -4.26 6.18
N HIS A 268 5.98 -5.51 5.76
CA HIS A 268 6.99 -6.57 5.73
C HIS A 268 7.07 -7.17 4.31
N GLY A 269 7.27 -6.32 3.31
CA GLY A 269 7.42 -6.75 1.92
C GLY A 269 8.87 -7.08 1.57
N SER A 270 9.08 -7.51 0.33
CA SER A 270 10.40 -7.82 -0.22
C SER A 270 11.42 -6.73 0.07
N GLU A 271 12.64 -7.13 0.43
CA GLU A 271 13.74 -6.24 0.80
C GLU A 271 15.05 -6.75 0.18
N LEU A 272 15.84 -5.86 -0.42
CA LEU A 272 17.13 -6.20 -0.98
C LEU A 272 18.15 -6.50 0.14
N ASP A 273 18.82 -7.64 0.03
CA ASP A 273 19.93 -8.01 0.91
C ASP A 273 21.22 -7.39 0.40
N TYR A 274 21.57 -6.23 0.90
CA TYR A 274 22.80 -5.55 0.51
C TYR A 274 24.07 -6.34 0.80
N SER A 275 24.09 -7.22 1.81
CA SER A 275 25.26 -8.05 2.09
C SER A 275 25.56 -9.05 0.97
N LYS A 276 24.51 -9.57 0.31
CA LYS A 276 24.62 -10.43 -0.86
C LYS A 276 25.07 -9.64 -2.09
N VAL A 277 24.53 -8.43 -2.27
CA VAL A 277 24.92 -7.55 -3.38
C VAL A 277 26.39 -7.17 -3.27
N ASP A 278 26.85 -6.81 -2.06
CA ASP A 278 28.26 -6.50 -1.78
C ASP A 278 29.18 -7.71 -1.98
N ALA A 279 28.65 -8.94 -1.83
CA ALA A 279 29.33 -10.19 -2.15
C ALA A 279 29.31 -10.55 -3.65
N GLY A 280 28.80 -9.67 -4.52
CA GLY A 280 28.76 -9.85 -5.97
C GLY A 280 27.58 -10.67 -6.50
N ILE A 281 26.56 -10.93 -5.67
CA ILE A 281 25.32 -11.59 -6.11
C ILE A 281 24.45 -10.57 -6.84
N ASP A 282 23.88 -10.99 -7.98
CA ASP A 282 22.93 -10.20 -8.74
C ASP A 282 21.79 -9.69 -7.82
N PRO A 283 21.49 -8.37 -7.81
CA PRO A 283 20.43 -7.80 -7.00
C PRO A 283 19.09 -8.52 -7.13
N ALA A 284 18.72 -8.98 -8.34
CA ALA A 284 17.49 -9.73 -8.57
C ALA A 284 17.43 -11.05 -7.78
N LYS A 285 18.60 -11.66 -7.49
CA LYS A 285 18.73 -12.90 -6.69
C LYS A 285 18.99 -12.61 -5.20
N ALA A 286 19.21 -11.36 -4.84
CA ALA A 286 19.48 -10.92 -3.47
C ALA A 286 18.25 -10.43 -2.72
N ILE A 287 17.05 -10.57 -3.31
CA ILE A 287 15.80 -10.12 -2.68
C ILE A 287 15.39 -11.12 -1.60
N LYS A 288 15.25 -10.63 -0.36
CA LYS A 288 14.68 -11.38 0.77
C LYS A 288 13.16 -11.25 0.77
N THR A 289 12.48 -12.35 0.98
CA THR A 289 11.02 -12.44 0.99
C THR A 289 10.47 -12.45 2.41
N GLY A 290 10.64 -11.37 3.16
CA GLY A 290 9.93 -11.18 4.44
C GLY A 290 10.22 -12.22 5.54
N LYS A 291 11.42 -12.84 5.56
CA LYS A 291 11.88 -13.70 6.67
C LYS A 291 12.60 -12.88 7.72
#